data_f8beb00b410514beccf8bf50771dbc4c
#
_entry.id   f8beb00b410514beccf8bf50771dbc4c
#
_cell.length_a   1.000
_cell.length_b   1.000
_cell.length_c   1.000
_cell.angle_alpha   90.00
_cell.angle_beta   90.00
_cell.angle_gamma   90.00
#
_symmetry.space_group_name_H-M   'P 1'
#
loop_
_entity.id
_entity.type
_entity.pdbx_description
1 polymer ?
#
loop_
_entity_poly.entity_id
_entity_poly.type
_entity_poly.pdbx_seq_one_letter_code
_entity_poly.pdbx_strand_id
1 'polypeptide(L)'
;MFVLIDNYDSFTWNLWHFLSDLGAEVEILRNDAMSADELIARDLEGIIISPGPGTPQNAGMTMDLIRAAKDAGTPLLGVCLGHQALAAAFGAEIKRVDPPVHGKLSMVEKTRSNAVKSDVLALCPDAFPVTRYHSLVVDEATLPAELTVTARTKAGAIMGISHNDAELHGVQFHPESIASVAGYRILAQFLEICGHGVTSGETLDRLEAQILRLDQRFPDQMQA
;
A
#
# COMPACT_ATOMS: atom_id res chain seq x y z
N MET A 1 4.90 -16.77 6.48
CA MET A 1 5.55 -15.57 7.08
C MET A 1 5.56 -14.43 6.07
N PHE A 2 5.23 -13.19 6.51
CA PHE A 2 5.27 -11.99 5.68
C PHE A 2 6.60 -11.27 5.84
N VAL A 3 6.99 -10.51 4.79
CA VAL A 3 8.13 -9.59 4.86
C VAL A 3 7.67 -8.17 4.57
N LEU A 4 8.07 -7.23 5.42
CA LEU A 4 7.87 -5.80 5.25
C LEU A 4 9.21 -5.15 4.89
N ILE A 5 9.31 -4.67 3.65
CA ILE A 5 10.50 -3.96 3.16
C ILE A 5 10.47 -2.52 3.68
N ASP A 6 11.46 -2.17 4.47
CA ASP A 6 11.62 -0.84 5.04
C ASP A 6 12.50 0.03 4.14
N ASN A 7 11.87 1.03 3.53
CA ASN A 7 12.53 2.06 2.72
C ASN A 7 13.09 3.22 3.58
N TYR A 8 13.58 2.92 4.78
CA TYR A 8 14.09 3.92 5.73
C TYR A 8 13.04 4.95 6.13
N ASP A 9 11.83 4.47 6.40
CA ASP A 9 10.66 5.28 6.70
C ASP A 9 10.18 5.12 8.15
N SER A 10 9.76 6.21 8.77
CA SER A 10 9.26 6.21 10.15
C SER A 10 7.89 5.52 10.29
N PHE A 11 7.10 5.42 9.22
CA PHE A 11 5.79 4.77 9.22
C PHE A 11 5.85 3.25 9.02
N THR A 12 7.03 2.68 8.72
CA THR A 12 7.21 1.23 8.58
C THR A 12 6.74 0.48 9.84
N TRP A 13 7.05 1.00 11.03
CA TRP A 13 6.63 0.39 12.28
C TRP A 13 5.12 0.46 12.52
N ASN A 14 4.43 1.47 11.99
CA ASN A 14 2.97 1.54 12.05
C ASN A 14 2.35 0.45 11.16
N LEU A 15 2.88 0.22 9.95
CA LEU A 15 2.46 -0.91 9.10
C LEU A 15 2.66 -2.25 9.82
N TRP A 16 3.83 -2.43 10.44
CA TRP A 16 4.12 -3.64 11.21
C TRP A 16 3.11 -3.85 12.34
N HIS A 17 2.79 -2.80 13.10
CA HIS A 17 1.79 -2.87 14.17
C HIS A 17 0.41 -3.27 13.63
N PHE A 18 -0.06 -2.65 12.55
CA PHE A 18 -1.36 -2.96 11.97
C PHE A 18 -1.43 -4.41 11.47
N LEU A 19 -0.39 -4.90 10.81
CA LEU A 19 -0.30 -6.29 10.36
C LEU A 19 -0.25 -7.26 11.54
N SER A 20 0.49 -6.92 12.60
CA SER A 20 0.55 -7.73 13.83
C SER A 20 -0.79 -7.77 14.57
N ASP A 21 -1.52 -6.66 14.63
CA ASP A 21 -2.88 -6.60 15.20
C ASP A 21 -3.88 -7.49 14.43
N LEU A 22 -3.63 -7.70 13.14
CA LEU A 22 -4.38 -8.62 12.26
C LEU A 22 -3.90 -10.08 12.37
N GLY A 23 -2.87 -10.35 13.20
CA GLY A 23 -2.36 -11.69 13.46
C GLY A 23 -1.26 -12.18 12.52
N ALA A 24 -0.75 -11.32 11.63
CA ALA A 24 0.33 -11.69 10.73
C ALA A 24 1.69 -11.72 11.43
N GLU A 25 2.49 -12.76 11.15
CA GLU A 25 3.90 -12.81 11.52
C GLU A 25 4.73 -12.09 10.44
N VAL A 26 5.34 -10.96 10.82
CA VAL A 26 6.00 -10.03 9.88
C VAL A 26 7.46 -9.80 10.27
N GLU A 27 8.38 -10.14 9.37
CA GLU A 27 9.80 -9.75 9.45
C GLU A 27 10.02 -8.41 8.74
N ILE A 28 10.75 -7.48 9.37
CA ILE A 28 11.13 -6.21 8.75
C ILE A 28 12.55 -6.34 8.21
N LEU A 29 12.73 -6.02 6.91
CA LEU A 29 14.03 -6.00 6.24
C LEU A 29 14.24 -4.64 5.55
N ARG A 30 15.45 -4.10 5.65
CA ARG A 30 15.84 -2.91 4.87
C ARG A 30 15.87 -3.22 3.37
N ASN A 31 15.57 -2.24 2.55
CA ASN A 31 15.53 -2.36 1.09
C ASN A 31 16.89 -2.65 0.44
N ASP A 32 17.96 -2.66 1.22
CA ASP A 32 19.35 -2.96 0.83
C ASP A 32 19.96 -4.13 1.63
N ALA A 33 19.15 -4.86 2.41
CA ALA A 33 19.64 -5.93 3.28
C ALA A 33 20.08 -7.19 2.51
N MET A 34 19.50 -7.45 1.34
CA MET A 34 19.82 -8.60 0.47
C MET A 34 19.37 -8.30 -0.96
N SER A 35 19.62 -9.21 -1.88
CA SER A 35 19.09 -9.11 -3.24
C SER A 35 17.61 -9.55 -3.31
N ALA A 36 16.91 -9.14 -4.37
CA ALA A 36 15.53 -9.57 -4.63
C ALA A 36 15.45 -11.10 -4.81
N ASP A 37 16.40 -11.70 -5.51
CA ASP A 37 16.43 -13.15 -5.75
C ASP A 37 16.63 -13.95 -4.45
N GLU A 38 17.49 -13.48 -3.55
CA GLU A 38 17.67 -14.11 -2.23
C GLU A 38 16.40 -14.05 -1.39
N LEU A 39 15.67 -12.93 -1.46
CA LEU A 39 14.42 -12.78 -0.71
C LEU A 39 13.30 -13.66 -1.29
N ILE A 40 13.12 -13.66 -2.60
CA ILE A 40 12.08 -14.46 -3.28
C ILE A 40 12.31 -15.97 -3.13
N ALA A 41 13.55 -16.40 -2.96
CA ALA A 41 13.86 -17.81 -2.71
C ALA A 41 13.37 -18.33 -1.34
N ARG A 42 12.90 -17.42 -0.46
CA ARG A 42 12.32 -17.77 0.83
C ARG A 42 10.84 -18.15 0.66
N ASP A 43 10.33 -18.98 1.57
CA ASP A 43 8.91 -19.35 1.62
C ASP A 43 8.08 -18.22 2.25
N LEU A 44 7.61 -17.29 1.42
CA LEU A 44 6.88 -16.10 1.83
C LEU A 44 5.39 -16.23 1.50
N GLU A 45 4.53 -15.90 2.45
CA GLU A 45 3.09 -15.74 2.23
C GLU A 45 2.77 -14.46 1.42
N GLY A 46 3.54 -13.39 1.66
CA GLY A 46 3.37 -12.12 0.96
C GLY A 46 4.43 -11.10 1.34
N ILE A 47 4.52 -10.05 0.53
CA ILE A 47 5.48 -8.95 0.67
C ILE A 47 4.73 -7.64 0.80
N ILE A 48 5.13 -6.82 1.77
CA ILE A 48 4.67 -5.44 1.90
C ILE A 48 5.86 -4.52 1.66
N ILE A 49 5.70 -3.49 0.83
CA ILE A 49 6.73 -2.47 0.60
C ILE A 49 6.29 -1.17 1.26
N SER A 50 7.07 -0.68 2.21
CA SER A 50 6.78 0.52 2.99
C SER A 50 6.79 1.80 2.17
N PRO A 51 6.20 2.88 2.70
CA PRO A 51 6.56 4.24 2.30
C PRO A 51 8.07 4.46 2.39
N GLY A 52 8.53 5.58 1.84
CA GLY A 52 9.92 5.98 1.95
C GLY A 52 10.23 7.31 1.28
N PRO A 53 11.40 7.89 1.55
CA PRO A 53 11.87 9.10 0.88
C PRO A 53 12.37 8.82 -0.54
N GLY A 54 12.47 9.86 -1.34
CA GLY A 54 13.09 9.82 -2.67
C GLY A 54 12.18 9.30 -3.76
N THR A 55 12.73 8.47 -4.65
CA THR A 55 12.06 7.94 -5.83
C THR A 55 12.23 6.42 -5.91
N PRO A 56 11.40 5.71 -6.70
CA PRO A 56 11.53 4.27 -6.91
C PRO A 56 12.93 3.80 -7.31
N GLN A 57 13.62 4.60 -8.13
CA GLN A 57 14.97 4.29 -8.62
C GLN A 57 16.03 4.27 -7.50
N ASN A 58 15.76 4.95 -6.38
CA ASN A 58 16.65 5.03 -5.22
C ASN A 58 16.20 4.15 -4.05
N ALA A 59 15.22 3.27 -4.27
CA ALA A 59 14.62 2.40 -3.24
C ALA A 59 15.29 1.00 -3.16
N GLY A 60 16.60 0.93 -3.34
CA GLY A 60 17.35 -0.34 -3.24
C GLY A 60 16.82 -1.42 -4.18
N MET A 61 16.62 -2.63 -3.66
CA MET A 61 16.12 -3.79 -4.42
C MET A 61 14.63 -3.72 -4.79
N THR A 62 13.88 -2.69 -4.38
CA THR A 62 12.41 -2.66 -4.40
C THR A 62 11.82 -2.95 -5.78
N MET A 63 12.34 -2.32 -6.85
CA MET A 63 11.80 -2.54 -8.21
C MET A 63 12.12 -3.94 -8.75
N ASP A 64 13.30 -4.47 -8.46
CA ASP A 64 13.69 -5.83 -8.85
C ASP A 64 12.88 -6.86 -8.06
N LEU A 65 12.62 -6.60 -6.78
CA LEU A 65 11.76 -7.44 -5.94
C LEU A 65 10.32 -7.51 -6.48
N ILE A 66 9.77 -6.40 -6.95
CA ILE A 66 8.41 -6.37 -7.55
C ILE A 66 8.35 -7.28 -8.79
N ARG A 67 9.36 -7.22 -9.67
CA ARG A 67 9.44 -8.07 -10.85
C ARG A 67 9.59 -9.56 -10.46
N ALA A 68 10.50 -9.83 -9.53
CA ALA A 68 10.73 -11.19 -9.02
C ALA A 68 9.48 -11.76 -8.33
N ALA A 69 8.74 -10.95 -7.56
CA ALA A 69 7.47 -11.35 -6.94
C ALA A 69 6.39 -11.72 -7.98
N LYS A 70 6.30 -10.92 -9.08
CA LYS A 70 5.41 -11.27 -10.21
C LYS A 70 5.75 -12.63 -10.77
N ASP A 71 7.04 -12.87 -11.09
CA ASP A 71 7.50 -14.08 -11.75
C ASP A 71 7.34 -15.33 -10.85
N ALA A 72 7.52 -15.15 -9.53
CA ALA A 72 7.32 -16.20 -8.53
C ALA A 72 5.84 -16.41 -8.15
N GLY A 73 4.95 -15.49 -8.50
CA GLY A 73 3.55 -15.52 -8.07
C GLY A 73 3.35 -15.13 -6.60
N THR A 74 4.32 -14.49 -5.96
CA THR A 74 4.25 -14.05 -4.57
C THR A 74 3.41 -12.76 -4.47
N PRO A 75 2.33 -12.72 -3.65
CA PRO A 75 1.53 -11.52 -3.47
C PRO A 75 2.34 -10.36 -2.90
N LEU A 76 2.04 -9.13 -3.37
CA LEU A 76 2.75 -7.94 -2.95
C LEU A 76 1.83 -6.73 -2.82
N LEU A 77 1.99 -5.97 -1.73
CA LEU A 77 1.34 -4.68 -1.50
C LEU A 77 2.38 -3.56 -1.36
N GLY A 78 2.35 -2.58 -2.27
CA GLY A 78 3.18 -1.37 -2.18
C GLY A 78 2.42 -0.19 -1.58
N VAL A 79 3.01 0.47 -0.58
CA VAL A 79 2.44 1.66 0.08
C VAL A 79 3.26 2.89 -0.27
N CYS A 80 2.63 3.94 -0.76
CA CYS A 80 3.19 5.24 -1.13
C CYS A 80 4.40 5.11 -2.09
N LEU A 81 5.65 5.10 -1.62
CA LEU A 81 6.82 4.82 -2.44
C LEU A 81 6.72 3.41 -3.08
N GLY A 82 6.24 2.42 -2.34
CA GLY A 82 6.02 1.07 -2.85
C GLY A 82 4.98 1.01 -3.98
N HIS A 83 3.92 1.80 -3.92
CA HIS A 83 2.95 1.97 -5.01
C HIS A 83 3.60 2.59 -6.26
N GLN A 84 4.41 3.65 -6.08
CA GLN A 84 5.16 4.27 -7.17
C GLN A 84 6.19 3.31 -7.77
N ALA A 85 6.87 2.53 -6.94
CA ALA A 85 7.80 1.50 -7.37
C ALA A 85 7.11 0.39 -8.17
N LEU A 86 5.89 -0.02 -7.77
CA LEU A 86 5.07 -0.96 -8.54
C LEU A 86 4.80 -0.41 -9.95
N ALA A 87 4.31 0.82 -10.06
CA ALA A 87 4.06 1.43 -11.36
C ALA A 87 5.34 1.55 -12.20
N ALA A 88 6.43 2.03 -11.60
CA ALA A 88 7.71 2.21 -12.27
C ALA A 88 8.38 0.90 -12.69
N ALA A 89 8.21 -0.20 -11.94
CA ALA A 89 8.74 -1.51 -12.29
C ALA A 89 8.16 -2.05 -13.60
N PHE A 90 6.93 -1.62 -13.95
CA PHE A 90 6.26 -1.94 -15.21
C PHE A 90 6.35 -0.82 -16.26
N GLY A 91 7.14 0.23 -16.02
CA GLY A 91 7.47 1.24 -17.03
C GLY A 91 6.68 2.54 -16.96
N ALA A 92 5.80 2.72 -15.95
CA ALA A 92 5.14 4.01 -15.74
C ALA A 92 6.13 5.07 -15.24
N GLU A 93 5.93 6.32 -15.65
CA GLU A 93 6.68 7.45 -15.15
C GLU A 93 6.09 7.99 -13.84
N ILE A 94 6.97 8.47 -12.97
CA ILE A 94 6.60 9.13 -11.73
C ILE A 94 6.84 10.62 -11.85
N LYS A 95 5.79 11.41 -11.67
CA LYS A 95 5.85 12.86 -11.81
C LYS A 95 5.58 13.59 -10.51
N ARG A 96 6.08 14.83 -10.43
CA ARG A 96 5.83 15.71 -9.29
C ARG A 96 4.42 16.29 -9.36
N VAL A 97 3.74 16.34 -8.21
CA VAL A 97 2.48 17.08 -8.04
C VAL A 97 2.79 18.46 -7.47
N ASP A 98 2.17 19.47 -8.04
CA ASP A 98 2.25 20.85 -7.55
C ASP A 98 0.82 21.39 -7.30
N PRO A 99 0.50 21.81 -6.07
CA PRO A 99 1.33 21.80 -4.86
C PRO A 99 1.46 20.38 -4.24
N PRO A 100 2.55 20.12 -3.49
CA PRO A 100 2.72 18.86 -2.77
C PRO A 100 1.65 18.69 -1.69
N VAL A 101 1.26 17.43 -1.44
CA VAL A 101 0.25 17.10 -0.43
C VAL A 101 0.93 16.52 0.80
N HIS A 102 0.84 17.19 1.95
CA HIS A 102 1.40 16.74 3.21
C HIS A 102 0.34 16.75 4.31
N GLY A 103 0.12 15.59 4.94
CA GLY A 103 -0.78 15.45 6.10
C GLY A 103 -2.24 15.82 5.83
N LYS A 104 -2.68 15.80 4.56
CA LYS A 104 -4.06 16.17 4.21
C LYS A 104 -4.94 14.95 4.06
N LEU A 105 -6.11 15.02 4.67
CA LEU A 105 -7.20 14.09 4.38
C LEU A 105 -7.73 14.33 2.97
N SER A 106 -7.91 13.25 2.24
CA SER A 106 -8.52 13.26 0.91
C SER A 106 -9.52 12.13 0.79
N MET A 107 -10.66 12.40 0.17
CA MET A 107 -11.60 11.33 -0.20
C MET A 107 -11.04 10.59 -1.41
N VAL A 108 -10.98 9.28 -1.31
CA VAL A 108 -10.63 8.35 -2.37
C VAL A 108 -11.89 7.59 -2.76
N GLU A 109 -12.12 7.47 -4.05
CA GLU A 109 -13.24 6.74 -4.66
C GLU A 109 -12.68 5.50 -5.36
N LYS A 110 -13.30 4.33 -5.12
CA LYS A 110 -12.95 3.09 -5.81
C LYS A 110 -13.31 3.17 -7.28
N THR A 111 -12.39 2.74 -8.13
CA THR A 111 -12.66 2.54 -9.55
C THR A 111 -13.02 1.07 -9.76
N ARG A 112 -14.30 0.79 -10.07
CA ARG A 112 -14.73 -0.58 -10.33
C ARG A 112 -14.14 -1.08 -11.64
N SER A 113 -13.43 -2.19 -11.60
CA SER A 113 -12.85 -2.84 -12.77
C SER A 113 -12.92 -4.36 -12.61
N ASN A 114 -13.26 -5.05 -13.69
CA ASN A 114 -13.21 -6.50 -13.77
C ASN A 114 -11.88 -6.98 -14.38
N ALA A 115 -10.93 -6.08 -14.62
CA ALA A 115 -9.64 -6.40 -15.23
C ALA A 115 -8.61 -6.95 -14.25
N VAL A 116 -8.80 -6.72 -12.95
CA VAL A 116 -7.86 -7.18 -11.91
C VAL A 116 -8.23 -8.56 -11.40
N LYS A 117 -7.23 -9.35 -11.04
CA LYS A 117 -7.39 -10.70 -10.50
C LYS A 117 -8.07 -10.67 -9.12
N SER A 118 -7.69 -9.71 -8.28
CA SER A 118 -8.29 -9.46 -6.97
C SER A 118 -8.31 -7.96 -6.67
N ASP A 119 -9.10 -7.54 -5.68
CA ASP A 119 -9.22 -6.14 -5.27
C ASP A 119 -8.84 -5.98 -3.79
N VAL A 120 -7.66 -5.43 -3.53
CA VAL A 120 -7.20 -5.14 -2.16
C VAL A 120 -8.09 -4.13 -1.42
N LEU A 121 -8.95 -3.39 -2.14
CA LEU A 121 -9.92 -2.46 -1.58
C LEU A 121 -11.32 -3.08 -1.40
N ALA A 122 -11.49 -4.39 -1.60
CA ALA A 122 -12.81 -5.04 -1.59
C ALA A 122 -13.61 -4.77 -0.30
N LEU A 123 -12.95 -4.79 0.86
CA LEU A 123 -13.58 -4.54 2.17
C LEU A 123 -13.81 -3.04 2.48
N CYS A 124 -13.30 -2.12 1.64
CA CYS A 124 -13.50 -0.69 1.84
C CYS A 124 -14.86 -0.23 1.29
N PRO A 125 -15.44 0.85 1.85
CA PRO A 125 -16.55 1.56 1.22
C PRO A 125 -16.20 2.04 -0.20
N ASP A 126 -17.20 2.38 -1.02
CA ASP A 126 -16.96 2.92 -2.38
C ASP A 126 -16.19 4.24 -2.35
N ALA A 127 -16.34 5.02 -1.28
CA ALA A 127 -15.55 6.23 -1.01
C ALA A 127 -15.17 6.28 0.47
N PHE A 128 -13.91 6.61 0.75
CA PHE A 128 -13.37 6.65 2.12
C PHE A 128 -12.26 7.70 2.26
N PRO A 129 -12.08 8.27 3.48
CA PRO A 129 -11.01 9.22 3.76
C PRO A 129 -9.67 8.51 3.94
N VAL A 130 -8.60 9.12 3.43
CA VAL A 130 -7.21 8.65 3.59
C VAL A 130 -6.27 9.82 3.84
N THR A 131 -5.16 9.54 4.52
CA THR A 131 -4.08 10.50 4.71
C THR A 131 -3.07 10.41 3.58
N ARG A 132 -2.62 11.57 3.08
CA ARG A 132 -1.65 11.68 2.00
C ARG A 132 -0.42 12.47 2.45
N TYR A 133 0.78 11.91 2.16
CA TYR A 133 2.10 12.52 2.47
C TYR A 133 3.03 12.44 1.26
N HIS A 134 2.57 12.82 0.06
CA HIS A 134 3.37 12.63 -1.14
C HIS A 134 3.42 13.88 -2.03
N SER A 135 4.58 14.08 -2.66
CA SER A 135 4.82 15.08 -3.70
C SER A 135 4.97 14.46 -5.09
N LEU A 136 4.99 13.12 -5.15
CA LEU A 136 5.14 12.34 -6.38
C LEU A 136 3.88 11.48 -6.60
N VAL A 137 3.52 11.26 -7.87
CA VAL A 137 2.40 10.42 -8.30
C VAL A 137 2.76 9.68 -9.59
N VAL A 138 2.06 8.60 -9.85
CA VAL A 138 2.12 7.89 -11.14
C VAL A 138 1.54 8.78 -12.23
N ASP A 139 2.25 8.91 -13.34
CA ASP A 139 1.72 9.58 -14.54
C ASP A 139 0.81 8.63 -15.30
N GLU A 140 -0.49 8.94 -15.27
CA GLU A 140 -1.51 8.12 -15.95
C GLU A 140 -1.26 7.95 -17.45
N ALA A 141 -0.67 8.95 -18.11
CA ALA A 141 -0.41 8.88 -19.55
C ALA A 141 0.62 7.79 -19.94
N THR A 142 1.41 7.34 -18.95
CA THR A 142 2.44 6.31 -19.14
C THR A 142 2.08 4.98 -18.47
N LEU A 143 0.88 4.87 -17.86
CA LEU A 143 0.48 3.65 -17.15
C LEU A 143 0.34 2.50 -18.16
N PRO A 144 1.10 1.39 -17.99
CA PRO A 144 1.05 0.27 -18.90
C PRO A 144 -0.27 -0.49 -18.80
N ALA A 145 -0.66 -1.18 -19.87
CA ALA A 145 -1.91 -1.92 -19.96
C ALA A 145 -2.03 -3.09 -18.96
N GLU A 146 -0.91 -3.54 -18.42
CA GLU A 146 -0.83 -4.61 -17.39
C GLU A 146 -1.31 -4.13 -16.00
N LEU A 147 -1.38 -2.82 -15.79
CA LEU A 147 -1.82 -2.22 -14.54
C LEU A 147 -3.16 -1.52 -14.70
N THR A 148 -4.06 -1.78 -13.77
CA THR A 148 -5.38 -1.16 -13.70
C THR A 148 -5.46 -0.23 -12.49
N VAL A 149 -6.02 0.98 -12.70
CA VAL A 149 -6.33 1.91 -11.62
C VAL A 149 -7.54 1.41 -10.84
N THR A 150 -7.36 1.21 -9.54
CA THR A 150 -8.39 0.69 -8.62
C THR A 150 -9.00 1.76 -7.71
N ALA A 151 -8.34 2.92 -7.59
CA ALA A 151 -8.86 4.05 -6.82
C ALA A 151 -8.31 5.39 -7.31
N ARG A 152 -9.11 6.47 -7.13
CA ARG A 152 -8.75 7.84 -7.47
C ARG A 152 -9.25 8.83 -6.42
N THR A 153 -8.60 10.00 -6.37
CA THR A 153 -9.25 11.17 -5.76
C THR A 153 -10.28 11.75 -6.71
N LYS A 154 -11.22 12.56 -6.19
CA LYS A 154 -12.18 13.32 -7.01
C LYS A 154 -11.49 14.23 -8.07
N ALA A 155 -10.27 14.69 -7.79
CA ALA A 155 -9.46 15.47 -8.74
C ALA A 155 -8.74 14.60 -9.79
N GLY A 156 -8.95 13.28 -9.81
CA GLY A 156 -8.41 12.35 -10.79
C GLY A 156 -7.04 11.75 -10.46
N ALA A 157 -6.39 12.13 -9.35
CA ALA A 157 -5.09 11.54 -8.99
C ALA A 157 -5.25 10.05 -8.68
N ILE A 158 -4.36 9.21 -9.22
CA ILE A 158 -4.31 7.77 -8.99
C ILE A 158 -3.96 7.52 -7.53
N MET A 159 -4.79 6.73 -6.84
CA MET A 159 -4.65 6.39 -5.43
C MET A 159 -4.55 4.88 -5.19
N GLY A 160 -4.88 4.07 -6.17
CA GLY A 160 -4.73 2.63 -6.14
C GLY A 160 -4.46 2.08 -7.52
N ILE A 161 -3.60 1.08 -7.61
CA ILE A 161 -3.32 0.29 -8.81
C ILE A 161 -3.22 -1.18 -8.44
N SER A 162 -3.57 -2.05 -9.38
CA SER A 162 -3.34 -3.50 -9.28
C SER A 162 -2.89 -4.05 -10.63
N HIS A 163 -2.07 -5.09 -10.60
CA HIS A 163 -1.71 -5.84 -11.80
C HIS A 163 -2.90 -6.72 -12.22
N ASN A 164 -3.12 -6.86 -13.52
CA ASN A 164 -4.29 -7.58 -14.04
C ASN A 164 -4.24 -9.08 -13.75
N ASP A 165 -3.06 -9.71 -13.87
CA ASP A 165 -2.89 -11.16 -13.84
C ASP A 165 -2.11 -11.66 -12.60
N ALA A 166 -1.55 -10.76 -11.77
CA ALA A 166 -0.76 -11.10 -10.59
C ALA A 166 -1.32 -10.40 -9.34
N GLU A 167 -1.09 -10.98 -8.16
CA GLU A 167 -1.49 -10.41 -6.88
C GLU A 167 -0.52 -9.30 -6.44
N LEU A 168 -0.35 -8.29 -7.31
CA LEU A 168 0.48 -7.12 -7.05
C LEU A 168 -0.42 -5.89 -6.96
N HIS A 169 -0.43 -5.26 -5.80
CA HIS A 169 -1.30 -4.15 -5.47
C HIS A 169 -0.50 -2.96 -4.96
N GLY A 170 -1.01 -1.75 -5.15
CA GLY A 170 -0.39 -0.56 -4.63
C GLY A 170 -1.40 0.50 -4.24
N VAL A 171 -1.18 1.15 -3.08
CA VAL A 171 -1.94 2.31 -2.61
C VAL A 171 -1.02 3.50 -2.42
N GLN A 172 -1.40 4.67 -2.98
CA GLN A 172 -0.59 5.89 -2.90
C GLN A 172 -0.69 6.58 -1.54
N PHE A 173 -1.73 6.34 -0.80
CA PHE A 173 -1.98 6.87 0.53
C PHE A 173 -1.40 5.96 1.62
N HIS A 174 -1.50 6.40 2.87
CA HIS A 174 -0.97 5.71 4.05
C HIS A 174 -2.08 4.99 4.82
N PRO A 175 -2.30 3.67 4.59
CA PRO A 175 -3.29 2.91 5.33
C PRO A 175 -2.96 2.79 6.82
N GLU A 176 -1.69 2.90 7.20
CA GLU A 176 -1.18 2.83 8.56
C GLU A 176 -1.31 4.13 9.35
N SER A 177 -1.83 5.19 8.71
CA SER A 177 -2.09 6.45 9.38
C SER A 177 -3.39 6.38 10.18
N ILE A 178 -3.38 6.95 11.40
CA ILE A 178 -4.55 7.01 12.29
C ILE A 178 -5.78 7.63 11.60
N ALA A 179 -5.58 8.58 10.69
CA ALA A 179 -6.67 9.21 9.96
C ALA A 179 -7.11 8.46 8.69
N SER A 180 -6.48 7.33 8.37
CA SER A 180 -6.91 6.41 7.29
C SER A 180 -7.76 5.29 7.88
N VAL A 181 -9.02 5.59 8.26
CA VAL A 181 -9.89 4.67 9.03
C VAL A 181 -10.03 3.30 8.38
N ALA A 182 -10.09 3.21 7.05
CA ALA A 182 -10.17 1.94 6.32
C ALA A 182 -8.82 1.19 6.20
N GLY A 183 -7.77 1.63 6.89
CA GLY A 183 -6.43 1.03 6.78
C GLY A 183 -6.38 -0.44 7.16
N TYR A 184 -7.03 -0.83 8.27
CA TYR A 184 -7.13 -2.23 8.67
C TYR A 184 -7.86 -3.10 7.64
N ARG A 185 -8.90 -2.58 6.97
CA ARG A 185 -9.64 -3.32 5.94
C ARG A 185 -8.76 -3.62 4.73
N ILE A 186 -7.91 -2.68 4.32
CA ILE A 186 -6.98 -2.85 3.20
C ILE A 186 -5.94 -3.91 3.52
N LEU A 187 -5.32 -3.83 4.70
CA LEU A 187 -4.31 -4.79 5.13
C LEU A 187 -4.92 -6.17 5.37
N ALA A 188 -6.10 -6.27 5.98
CA ALA A 188 -6.81 -7.54 6.16
C ALA A 188 -7.17 -8.19 4.82
N GLN A 189 -7.64 -7.41 3.85
CA GLN A 189 -7.94 -7.92 2.51
C GLN A 189 -6.67 -8.42 1.81
N PHE A 190 -5.54 -7.71 1.97
CA PHE A 190 -4.26 -8.19 1.43
C PHE A 190 -3.83 -9.51 2.08
N LEU A 191 -3.94 -9.66 3.41
CA LEU A 191 -3.65 -10.91 4.11
C LEU A 191 -4.54 -12.06 3.62
N GLU A 192 -5.84 -11.79 3.37
CA GLU A 192 -6.77 -12.76 2.80
C GLU A 192 -6.37 -13.19 1.37
N ILE A 193 -5.95 -12.24 0.52
CA ILE A 193 -5.41 -12.53 -0.82
C ILE A 193 -4.18 -13.44 -0.73
N CYS A 194 -3.34 -13.27 0.29
CA CYS A 194 -2.19 -14.13 0.58
C CYS A 194 -2.56 -15.49 1.17
N GLY A 195 -3.84 -15.78 1.44
CA GLY A 195 -4.29 -17.03 2.05
C GLY A 195 -4.09 -17.12 3.56
N HIS A 196 -3.77 -16.03 4.25
CA HIS A 196 -3.51 -16.02 5.70
C HIS A 196 -4.77 -16.24 6.55
N GLY A 197 -5.95 -16.17 5.98
CA GLY A 197 -7.23 -16.31 6.65
C GLY A 197 -8.03 -15.01 6.64
N VAL A 198 -9.31 -15.13 6.95
CA VAL A 198 -10.26 -14.01 6.91
C VAL A 198 -10.36 -13.36 8.29
N THR A 199 -10.07 -12.07 8.39
CA THR A 199 -10.32 -11.30 9.60
C THR A 199 -11.82 -11.01 9.72
N SER A 200 -12.43 -11.34 10.88
CA SER A 200 -13.86 -11.11 11.07
C SER A 200 -14.22 -9.61 11.03
N GLY A 201 -15.41 -9.30 10.52
CA GLY A 201 -15.92 -7.92 10.52
C GLY A 201 -15.94 -7.29 11.92
N GLU A 202 -16.29 -8.06 12.95
CA GLU A 202 -16.27 -7.61 14.35
C GLU A 202 -14.86 -7.20 14.81
N THR A 203 -13.83 -7.95 14.41
CA THR A 203 -12.44 -7.60 14.71
C THR A 203 -12.04 -6.31 14.01
N LEU A 204 -12.37 -6.16 12.72
CA LEU A 204 -12.09 -4.94 11.96
C LEU A 204 -12.79 -3.72 12.57
N ASP A 205 -14.08 -3.82 12.88
CA ASP A 205 -14.86 -2.74 13.49
C ASP A 205 -14.27 -2.33 14.85
N ARG A 206 -13.80 -3.30 15.66
CA ARG A 206 -13.14 -3.04 16.93
C ARG A 206 -11.80 -2.31 16.76
N LEU A 207 -10.97 -2.71 15.79
CA LEU A 207 -9.67 -2.09 15.51
C LEU A 207 -9.86 -0.66 14.97
N GLU A 208 -10.79 -0.45 14.05
CA GLU A 208 -11.15 0.87 13.54
C GLU A 208 -11.68 1.79 14.63
N ALA A 209 -12.54 1.27 15.54
CA ALA A 209 -13.04 2.05 16.68
C ALA A 209 -11.92 2.47 17.65
N GLN A 210 -10.85 1.69 17.79
CA GLN A 210 -9.67 2.07 18.59
C GLN A 210 -8.94 3.26 17.96
N ILE A 211 -8.74 3.26 16.64
CA ILE A 211 -8.13 4.38 15.91
C ILE A 211 -8.96 5.65 16.08
N LEU A 212 -10.28 5.57 15.87
CA LEU A 212 -11.16 6.73 15.99
C LEU A 212 -11.14 7.34 17.40
N ARG A 213 -10.95 6.52 18.45
CA ARG A 213 -10.79 7.02 19.83
C ARG A 213 -9.47 7.75 20.04
N LEU A 214 -8.40 7.35 19.35
CA LEU A 214 -7.11 8.04 19.40
C LEU A 214 -7.20 9.39 18.70
N ASP A 215 -7.85 9.45 17.53
CA ASP A 215 -8.11 10.69 16.79
C ASP A 215 -8.88 11.72 17.63
N GLN A 216 -9.91 11.29 18.35
CA GLN A 216 -10.68 12.16 19.24
C GLN A 216 -9.91 12.69 20.45
N ARG A 217 -8.82 12.02 20.88
CA ARG A 217 -7.97 12.47 22.00
C ARG A 217 -6.97 13.57 21.62
N PHE A 218 -6.66 13.70 20.33
CA PHE A 218 -5.67 14.64 19.81
C PHE A 218 -6.18 15.47 18.62
N PRO A 219 -7.36 16.14 18.73
CA PRO A 219 -8.01 16.77 17.59
C PRO A 219 -7.20 17.94 16.99
N ASP A 220 -6.33 18.59 17.77
CA ASP A 220 -5.59 19.78 17.35
C ASP A 220 -4.27 19.49 16.60
N GLN A 221 -3.77 18.26 16.65
CA GLN A 221 -2.51 17.90 15.97
C GLN A 221 -2.69 17.54 14.48
N MET A 222 -3.92 17.36 14.03
CA MET A 222 -4.23 16.97 12.65
C MET A 222 -4.68 18.15 11.76
N GLN A 223 -4.76 19.37 12.30
CA GLN A 223 -5.13 20.57 11.54
C GLN A 223 -3.93 21.47 11.17
N ALA A 224 -2.70 21.05 11.52
CA ALA A 224 -1.48 21.82 11.27
C ALA A 224 -0.79 21.44 9.96
#